data_0215129110406329cd819afd3b04b66c
#
_entry.id   0215129110406329cd819afd3b04b66c
#
_cell.length_a   1.000
_cell.length_b   1.000
_cell.length_c   1.000
_cell.angle_alpha   90.00
_cell.angle_beta   90.00
_cell.angle_gamma   90.00
#
_symmetry.space_group_name_H-M   'P 1'
#
loop_
_entity.id
_entity.type
_entity.pdbx_description
1 polymer ?
#
loop_
_entity_poly.entity_id
_entity_poly.type
_entity_poly.pdbx_seq_one_letter_code
_entity_poly.pdbx_strand_id
1 'polypeptide(L)'
;MTSEIFEFLGSLHPLLVHLPIGFILLTFLVDIFIKKKNNAVKGVITLGWFFSFLSGAIAALFGWFLGSNNYYFESQIDIHKWSGIAFVGIAFIIWLLRFLNFHFSRFFSRFINLTVLILVLVTGHYGGEMTHGKGYLLKNLPYVKKELNQKILLADKDNPL
;
A
#
# COMPACT_ATOMS: atom_id res chain seq x y z
N MET A 1 -28.97 2.58 10.49
CA MET A 1 -28.20 3.76 10.97
C MET A 1 -26.76 3.40 11.36
N THR A 2 -26.49 2.41 12.22
CA THR A 2 -25.10 2.01 12.55
C THR A 2 -24.37 1.34 11.37
N SER A 3 -25.03 0.45 10.62
CA SER A 3 -24.47 -0.20 9.42
C SER A 3 -24.12 0.81 8.32
N GLU A 4 -24.98 1.77 8.05
CA GLU A 4 -24.78 2.81 7.04
C GLU A 4 -23.56 3.70 7.36
N ILE A 5 -23.33 3.99 8.65
CA ILE A 5 -22.13 4.74 9.08
C ILE A 5 -20.86 3.92 8.80
N PHE A 6 -20.85 2.61 9.11
CA PHE A 6 -19.69 1.77 8.83
C PHE A 6 -19.43 1.59 7.33
N GLU A 7 -20.48 1.50 6.51
CA GLU A 7 -20.38 1.48 5.05
C GLU A 7 -19.76 2.78 4.53
N PHE A 8 -20.24 3.93 5.01
CA PHE A 8 -19.68 5.23 4.67
C PHE A 8 -18.21 5.34 5.07
N LEU A 9 -17.87 4.98 6.32
CA LEU A 9 -16.48 5.01 6.80
C LEU A 9 -15.60 4.06 5.96
N GLY A 10 -16.09 2.87 5.64
CA GLY A 10 -15.39 1.93 4.77
C GLY A 10 -15.10 2.49 3.38
N SER A 11 -16.04 3.26 2.81
CA SER A 11 -15.89 3.87 1.48
C SER A 11 -14.77 4.93 1.42
N LEU A 12 -14.32 5.45 2.58
CA LEU A 12 -13.19 6.38 2.66
C LEU A 12 -11.82 5.68 2.64
N HIS A 13 -11.77 4.34 2.80
CA HIS A 13 -10.52 3.59 2.81
C HIS A 13 -9.62 3.89 1.60
N PRO A 14 -10.10 3.88 0.33
CA PRO A 14 -9.26 4.16 -0.84
C PRO A 14 -8.62 5.55 -0.83
N LEU A 15 -9.29 6.53 -0.22
CA LEU A 15 -8.73 7.86 -0.03
C LEU A 15 -7.63 7.87 1.04
N LEU A 16 -7.91 7.23 2.16
CA LEU A 16 -7.04 7.25 3.34
C LEU A 16 -5.73 6.51 3.14
N VAL A 17 -5.68 5.46 2.31
CA VAL A 17 -4.44 4.71 2.04
C VAL A 17 -3.34 5.54 1.38
N HIS A 18 -3.68 6.65 0.74
CA HIS A 18 -2.69 7.55 0.14
C HIS A 18 -1.82 8.25 1.19
N LEU A 19 -2.34 8.48 2.40
CA LEU A 19 -1.60 9.13 3.49
C LEU A 19 -0.41 8.29 3.97
N PRO A 20 -0.56 7.03 4.40
CA PRO A 20 0.57 6.22 4.84
C PRO A 20 1.57 5.98 3.71
N ILE A 21 1.12 5.82 2.45
CA ILE A 21 1.99 5.70 1.28
C ILE A 21 2.84 6.97 1.12
N GLY A 22 2.21 8.14 1.17
CA GLY A 22 2.92 9.42 1.06
C GLY A 22 3.93 9.64 2.16
N PHE A 23 3.56 9.38 3.43
CA PHE A 23 4.47 9.55 4.56
C PHE A 23 5.65 8.60 4.53
N ILE A 24 5.44 7.31 4.21
CA ILE A 24 6.57 6.36 4.14
C ILE A 24 7.49 6.67 2.97
N LEU A 25 6.96 7.05 1.82
CA LEU A 25 7.75 7.45 0.66
C LEU A 25 8.60 8.69 0.97
N LEU A 26 8.02 9.72 1.58
CA LEU A 26 8.75 10.91 2.01
C LEU A 26 9.84 10.56 3.02
N THR A 27 9.52 9.72 4.01
CA THR A 27 10.48 9.26 5.02
C THR A 27 11.66 8.53 4.38
N PHE A 28 11.40 7.66 3.42
CA PHE A 28 12.39 6.94 2.65
C PHE A 28 13.30 7.90 1.84
N LEU A 29 12.72 8.89 1.15
CA LEU A 29 13.46 9.87 0.39
C LEU A 29 14.39 10.70 1.31
N VAL A 30 13.87 11.18 2.45
CA VAL A 30 14.68 11.91 3.45
C VAL A 30 15.81 11.01 3.98
N ASP A 31 15.55 9.74 4.26
CA ASP A 31 16.55 8.81 4.79
C ASP A 31 17.68 8.51 3.77
N ILE A 32 17.36 8.46 2.48
CA ILE A 32 18.35 8.18 1.42
C ILE A 32 19.15 9.42 1.03
N PHE A 33 18.45 10.52 0.75
CA PHE A 33 19.10 11.69 0.13
C PHE A 33 19.84 12.55 1.15
N ILE A 34 19.40 12.61 2.41
CA ILE A 34 20.09 13.40 3.42
C ILE A 34 21.16 12.56 4.12
N LYS A 35 22.41 12.71 3.65
CA LYS A 35 23.56 11.94 4.17
C LYS A 35 23.94 12.32 5.59
N LYS A 36 23.88 13.62 5.95
CA LYS A 36 24.24 14.13 7.28
C LYS A 36 22.98 14.28 8.15
N LYS A 37 22.74 13.30 9.01
CA LYS A 37 21.56 13.25 9.87
C LYS A 37 21.84 13.93 11.20
N ASN A 38 21.57 15.23 11.26
CA ASN A 38 21.50 15.96 12.52
C ASN A 38 20.21 15.60 13.29
N ASN A 39 20.04 16.15 14.50
CA ASN A 39 18.88 15.83 15.34
C ASN A 39 17.55 16.24 14.70
N ALA A 40 17.52 17.34 13.93
CA ALA A 40 16.32 17.76 13.22
C ALA A 40 15.90 16.73 12.15
N VAL A 41 16.85 16.25 11.33
CA VAL A 41 16.58 15.22 10.31
C VAL A 41 16.14 13.90 10.94
N LYS A 42 16.77 13.50 12.06
CA LYS A 42 16.33 12.31 12.81
C LYS A 42 14.89 12.48 13.32
N GLY A 43 14.55 13.68 13.82
CA GLY A 43 13.19 14.01 14.24
C GLY A 43 12.17 13.90 13.10
N VAL A 44 12.50 14.45 11.91
CA VAL A 44 11.63 14.35 10.72
C VAL A 44 11.39 12.89 10.32
N ILE A 45 12.45 12.05 10.31
CA ILE A 45 12.32 10.62 10.00
C ILE A 45 11.44 9.92 11.05
N THR A 46 11.60 10.24 12.34
CA THR A 46 10.78 9.66 13.42
C THR A 46 9.31 10.06 13.29
N LEU A 47 9.03 11.32 12.99
CA LEU A 47 7.68 11.81 12.71
C LEU A 47 7.08 11.17 11.44
N GLY A 48 7.88 10.99 10.41
CA GLY A 48 7.43 10.29 9.20
C GLY A 48 6.97 8.87 9.48
N TRP A 49 7.71 8.11 10.30
CA TRP A 49 7.29 6.79 10.74
C TRP A 49 6.03 6.82 11.63
N PHE A 50 5.92 7.83 12.51
CA PHE A 50 4.71 8.03 13.33
C PHE A 50 3.48 8.25 12.46
N PHE A 51 3.55 9.18 11.50
CA PHE A 51 2.42 9.47 10.63
C PHE A 51 2.11 8.32 9.67
N SER A 52 3.11 7.56 9.22
CA SER A 52 2.91 6.33 8.45
C SER A 52 2.14 5.28 9.26
N PHE A 53 2.51 5.07 10.51
CA PHE A 53 1.81 4.19 11.45
C PHE A 53 0.38 4.67 11.72
N LEU A 54 0.22 5.92 12.16
CA LEU A 54 -1.09 6.46 12.58
C LEU A 54 -2.10 6.45 11.42
N SER A 55 -1.71 6.98 10.27
CA SER A 55 -2.57 6.99 9.09
C SER A 55 -2.82 5.60 8.53
N GLY A 56 -1.82 4.71 8.60
CA GLY A 56 -1.96 3.31 8.23
C GLY A 56 -2.94 2.55 9.12
N ALA A 57 -2.91 2.79 10.43
CA ALA A 57 -3.85 2.20 11.38
C ALA A 57 -5.29 2.65 11.12
N ILE A 58 -5.48 3.95 10.86
CA ILE A 58 -6.79 4.51 10.49
C ILE A 58 -7.27 3.89 9.17
N ALA A 59 -6.41 3.84 8.15
CA ALA A 59 -6.75 3.23 6.88
C ALA A 59 -7.11 1.74 7.03
N ALA A 60 -6.35 0.97 7.83
CA ALA A 60 -6.64 -0.44 8.10
C ALA A 60 -7.98 -0.64 8.80
N LEU A 61 -8.34 0.21 9.76
CA LEU A 61 -9.64 0.19 10.43
C LEU A 61 -10.79 0.41 9.44
N PHE A 62 -10.67 1.39 8.56
CA PHE A 62 -11.68 1.68 7.54
C PHE A 62 -11.73 0.61 6.46
N GLY A 63 -10.59 0.01 6.11
CA GLY A 63 -10.52 -1.16 5.23
C GLY A 63 -11.21 -2.39 5.83
N TRP A 64 -11.15 -2.55 7.15
CA TRP A 64 -11.89 -3.60 7.84
C TRP A 64 -13.41 -3.43 7.68
N PHE A 65 -13.93 -2.21 7.82
CA PHE A 65 -15.34 -1.93 7.59
C PHE A 65 -15.73 -2.15 6.12
N LEU A 66 -14.88 -1.77 5.18
CA LEU A 66 -15.11 -2.00 3.76
C LEU A 66 -15.16 -3.49 3.42
N GLY A 67 -14.21 -4.27 3.94
CA GLY A 67 -14.10 -5.71 3.66
C GLY A 67 -15.22 -6.55 4.25
N SER A 68 -15.90 -6.10 5.32
CA SER A 68 -17.00 -6.82 5.94
C SER A 68 -18.31 -6.81 5.11
N ASN A 69 -18.43 -5.88 4.17
CA ASN A 69 -19.67 -5.63 3.42
C ASN A 69 -19.60 -5.96 1.92
N ASN A 70 -18.42 -6.34 1.41
CA ASN A 70 -18.21 -6.49 -0.03
C ASN A 70 -17.80 -7.91 -0.45
N TYR A 71 -18.25 -8.29 -1.63
CA TYR A 71 -17.93 -9.57 -2.29
C TYR A 71 -16.58 -9.49 -3.00
N TYR A 72 -15.47 -9.58 -2.26
CA TYR A 72 -14.14 -9.69 -2.84
C TYR A 72 -13.69 -11.15 -2.93
N PHE A 73 -12.81 -11.47 -3.88
CA PHE A 73 -12.17 -12.79 -3.92
C PHE A 73 -11.31 -12.97 -2.66
N GLU A 74 -11.62 -13.98 -1.85
CA GLU A 74 -10.99 -14.23 -0.54
C GLU A 74 -9.46 -14.18 -0.56
N SER A 75 -8.85 -14.81 -1.57
CA SER A 75 -7.37 -14.85 -1.66
C SER A 75 -6.71 -13.48 -1.85
N GLN A 76 -7.36 -12.55 -2.55
CA GLN A 76 -6.80 -11.22 -2.79
C GLN A 76 -7.00 -10.30 -1.60
N ILE A 77 -8.17 -10.39 -0.96
CA ILE A 77 -8.45 -9.61 0.25
C ILE A 77 -7.52 -10.02 1.38
N ASP A 78 -7.21 -11.31 1.52
CA ASP A 78 -6.32 -11.78 2.58
C ASP A 78 -4.88 -11.27 2.41
N ILE A 79 -4.32 -11.34 1.20
CA ILE A 79 -2.97 -10.81 0.97
C ILE A 79 -2.93 -9.29 1.19
N HIS A 80 -3.90 -8.55 0.67
CA HIS A 80 -3.99 -7.10 0.87
C HIS A 80 -4.13 -6.75 2.36
N LYS A 81 -5.05 -7.39 3.06
CA LYS A 81 -5.32 -7.19 4.49
C LYS A 81 -4.09 -7.47 5.35
N TRP A 82 -3.50 -8.66 5.22
CA TRP A 82 -2.38 -9.05 6.06
C TRP A 82 -1.09 -8.27 5.75
N SER A 83 -0.84 -7.96 4.48
CA SER A 83 0.30 -7.09 4.13
C SER A 83 0.11 -5.67 4.64
N GLY A 84 -1.11 -5.12 4.62
CA GLY A 84 -1.43 -3.83 5.20
C GLY A 84 -1.27 -3.80 6.72
N ILE A 85 -1.75 -4.84 7.43
CA ILE A 85 -1.57 -4.99 8.89
C ILE A 85 -0.08 -5.13 9.24
N ALA A 86 0.67 -5.92 8.47
CA ALA A 86 2.11 -6.07 8.66
C ALA A 86 2.84 -4.73 8.48
N PHE A 87 2.47 -3.94 7.47
CA PHE A 87 3.00 -2.58 7.29
C PHE A 87 2.76 -1.71 8.52
N VAL A 88 1.53 -1.67 9.05
CA VAL A 88 1.18 -0.87 10.23
C VAL A 88 2.00 -1.31 11.45
N GLY A 89 2.12 -2.63 11.68
CA GLY A 89 2.91 -3.19 12.78
C GLY A 89 4.39 -2.83 12.70
N ILE A 90 4.99 -2.96 11.52
CA ILE A 90 6.39 -2.59 11.28
C ILE A 90 6.59 -1.08 11.48
N ALA A 91 5.69 -0.25 10.93
CA ALA A 91 5.78 1.20 11.08
C ALA A 91 5.70 1.62 12.56
N PHE A 92 4.81 1.00 13.34
CA PHE A 92 4.72 1.21 14.79
C PHE A 92 6.01 0.83 15.51
N ILE A 93 6.55 -0.35 15.26
CA ILE A 93 7.78 -0.84 15.90
C ILE A 93 8.96 0.10 15.59
N ILE A 94 9.14 0.48 14.33
CA ILE A 94 10.23 1.37 13.93
C ILE A 94 10.07 2.76 14.53
N TRP A 95 8.84 3.30 14.54
CA TRP A 95 8.57 4.56 15.23
C TRP A 95 8.92 4.48 16.72
N LEU A 96 8.45 3.45 17.43
CA LEU A 96 8.67 3.28 18.85
C LEU A 96 10.17 3.16 19.17
N LEU A 97 10.91 2.35 18.43
CA LEU A 97 12.35 2.19 18.63
C LEU A 97 13.10 3.51 18.38
N ARG A 98 12.71 4.27 17.37
CA ARG A 98 13.29 5.61 17.11
C ARG A 98 12.92 6.63 18.21
N PHE A 99 11.68 6.59 18.68
CA PHE A 99 11.22 7.43 19.79
C PHE A 99 12.00 7.14 21.07
N LEU A 100 12.33 5.87 21.33
CA LEU A 100 13.19 5.42 22.44
C LEU A 100 14.70 5.65 22.17
N ASN A 101 15.04 6.43 21.14
CA ASN A 101 16.42 6.73 20.74
C ASN A 101 17.29 5.52 20.38
N PHE A 102 16.67 4.44 19.94
CA PHE A 102 17.42 3.29 19.41
C PHE A 102 18.17 3.67 18.13
N HIS A 103 19.47 3.32 18.07
CA HIS A 103 20.33 3.69 16.96
C HIS A 103 20.39 2.55 15.94
N PHE A 104 19.82 2.78 14.77
CA PHE A 104 19.96 1.87 13.64
C PHE A 104 21.25 2.17 12.85
N SER A 105 21.98 1.12 12.46
CA SER A 105 23.04 1.26 11.47
C SER A 105 22.44 1.71 10.13
N ARG A 106 23.25 2.38 9.29
CA ARG A 106 22.79 2.86 7.97
C ARG A 106 22.32 1.70 7.08
N PHE A 107 23.02 0.58 7.16
CA PHE A 107 22.66 -0.62 6.40
C PHE A 107 21.29 -1.15 6.84
N PHE A 108 21.07 -1.29 8.14
CA PHE A 108 19.82 -1.80 8.69
C PHE A 108 18.64 -0.85 8.40
N SER A 109 18.86 0.48 8.52
CA SER A 109 17.83 1.47 8.16
C SER A 109 17.41 1.35 6.68
N ARG A 110 18.37 1.20 5.77
CA ARG A 110 18.09 1.02 4.34
C ARG A 110 17.37 -0.27 4.03
N PHE A 111 17.80 -1.36 4.68
CA PHE A 111 17.15 -2.66 4.54
C PHE A 111 15.68 -2.59 4.97
N ILE A 112 15.38 -2.03 6.14
CA ILE A 112 14.01 -1.83 6.62
C ILE A 112 13.20 -0.98 5.62
N ASN A 113 13.75 0.16 5.20
CA ASN A 113 13.06 1.05 4.27
C ASN A 113 12.71 0.34 2.96
N LEU A 114 13.64 -0.46 2.41
CA LEU A 114 13.39 -1.24 1.20
C LEU A 114 12.33 -2.32 1.42
N THR A 115 12.40 -3.05 2.53
CA THR A 115 11.42 -4.09 2.88
C THR A 115 10.02 -3.49 3.00
N VAL A 116 9.89 -2.36 3.68
CA VAL A 116 8.60 -1.69 3.86
C VAL A 116 8.09 -1.12 2.52
N LEU A 117 8.96 -0.59 1.68
CA LEU A 117 8.58 -0.13 0.34
C LEU A 117 8.02 -1.29 -0.50
N ILE A 118 8.69 -2.44 -0.51
CA ILE A 118 8.20 -3.65 -1.19
C ILE A 118 6.83 -4.06 -0.63
N LEU A 119 6.66 -4.05 0.69
CA LEU A 119 5.41 -4.40 1.33
C LEU A 119 4.27 -3.46 0.92
N VAL A 120 4.52 -2.15 0.84
CA VAL A 120 3.56 -1.16 0.35
C VAL A 120 3.20 -1.40 -1.12
N LEU A 121 4.18 -1.74 -1.96
CA LEU A 121 3.94 -2.07 -3.38
C LEU A 121 3.08 -3.32 -3.52
N VAL A 122 3.36 -4.37 -2.74
CA VAL A 122 2.54 -5.60 -2.72
C VAL A 122 1.11 -5.29 -2.27
N THR A 123 0.95 -4.58 -1.14
CA THR A 123 -0.38 -4.19 -0.63
C THR A 123 -1.14 -3.36 -1.67
N GLY A 124 -0.49 -2.38 -2.30
CA GLY A 124 -1.08 -1.54 -3.33
C GLY A 124 -1.46 -2.31 -4.59
N HIS A 125 -0.63 -3.28 -5.01
CA HIS A 125 -0.93 -4.13 -6.16
C HIS A 125 -2.21 -4.93 -5.95
N TYR A 126 -2.32 -5.65 -4.84
CA TYR A 126 -3.53 -6.43 -4.54
C TYR A 126 -4.76 -5.56 -4.29
N GLY A 127 -4.61 -4.39 -3.66
CA GLY A 127 -5.69 -3.41 -3.55
C GLY A 127 -6.16 -2.89 -4.90
N GLY A 128 -5.24 -2.64 -5.83
CA GLY A 128 -5.55 -2.26 -7.20
C GLY A 128 -6.26 -3.37 -7.99
N GLU A 129 -5.86 -4.63 -7.80
CA GLU A 129 -6.55 -5.77 -8.43
C GLU A 129 -7.99 -5.96 -7.91
N MET A 130 -8.25 -5.65 -6.64
CA MET A 130 -9.60 -5.71 -6.07
C MET A 130 -10.54 -4.66 -6.67
N THR A 131 -10.02 -3.48 -7.03
CA THR A 131 -10.81 -2.38 -7.60
C THR A 131 -10.92 -2.42 -9.12
N HIS A 132 -9.87 -2.86 -9.82
CA HIS A 132 -9.76 -2.81 -11.29
C HIS A 132 -9.76 -4.18 -11.97
N GLY A 133 -9.83 -5.26 -11.16
CA GLY A 133 -9.77 -6.64 -11.65
C GLY A 133 -8.35 -7.17 -11.83
N LYS A 134 -8.22 -8.51 -11.83
CA LYS A 134 -6.93 -9.21 -11.95
C LYS A 134 -6.13 -8.76 -13.17
N GLY A 135 -4.84 -8.52 -12.96
CA GLY A 135 -3.90 -8.19 -14.02
C GLY A 135 -4.12 -6.81 -14.64
N TYR A 136 -4.84 -5.88 -13.96
CA TYR A 136 -5.19 -4.57 -14.52
C TYR A 136 -3.96 -3.78 -15.02
N LEU A 137 -2.82 -3.88 -14.33
CA LEU A 137 -1.58 -3.23 -14.77
C LEU A 137 -1.05 -3.85 -16.06
N LEU A 138 -1.05 -5.18 -16.15
CA LEU A 138 -0.51 -5.91 -17.28
C LEU A 138 -1.38 -5.77 -18.53
N LYS A 139 -2.71 -5.78 -18.39
CA LYS A 139 -3.65 -5.60 -19.51
C LYS A 139 -3.43 -4.30 -20.28
N ASN A 140 -2.94 -3.27 -19.63
CA ASN A 140 -2.71 -1.95 -20.21
C ASN A 140 -1.31 -1.78 -20.82
N LEU A 141 -0.42 -2.77 -20.70
CA LEU A 141 0.86 -2.73 -21.40
C LEU A 141 0.63 -2.75 -22.91
N PRO A 142 1.29 -1.87 -23.68
CA PRO A 142 1.08 -1.75 -25.13
C PRO A 142 1.22 -3.07 -25.88
N TYR A 143 2.16 -3.90 -25.46
CA TYR A 143 2.41 -5.22 -26.05
C TYR A 143 1.24 -6.19 -25.80
N VAL A 144 0.77 -6.30 -24.55
CA VAL A 144 -0.33 -7.21 -24.17
C VAL A 144 -1.63 -6.78 -24.83
N LYS A 145 -1.89 -5.48 -24.89
CA LYS A 145 -3.08 -4.91 -25.56
C LYS A 145 -3.08 -5.22 -27.06
N LYS A 146 -1.91 -5.19 -27.71
CA LYS A 146 -1.78 -5.54 -29.14
C LYS A 146 -2.08 -7.03 -29.38
N GLU A 147 -1.51 -7.93 -28.56
CA GLU A 147 -1.80 -9.37 -28.66
C GLU A 147 -3.28 -9.70 -28.41
N LEU A 148 -3.88 -9.07 -27.40
CA LEU A 148 -5.28 -9.28 -27.08
C LEU A 148 -6.20 -8.85 -28.22
N ASN A 149 -5.95 -7.67 -28.81
CA ASN A 149 -6.71 -7.17 -29.94
C ASN A 149 -6.55 -8.08 -31.18
N GLN A 150 -5.34 -8.60 -31.41
CA GLN A 150 -5.09 -9.53 -32.51
C GLN A 150 -5.86 -10.86 -32.32
N LYS A 151 -5.89 -11.40 -31.12
CA LYS A 151 -6.67 -12.61 -30.79
C LYS A 151 -8.18 -12.40 -30.99
N ILE A 152 -8.70 -11.25 -30.57
CA ILE A 152 -10.13 -10.90 -30.76
C ILE A 152 -10.46 -10.84 -32.26
N LEU A 153 -9.64 -10.18 -33.06
CA LEU A 153 -9.84 -10.06 -34.52
C LEU A 153 -9.79 -11.42 -35.23
N LEU A 154 -8.97 -12.36 -34.77
CA LEU A 154 -8.92 -13.71 -35.29
C LEU A 154 -10.15 -14.52 -34.94
N ALA A 155 -10.58 -14.44 -33.67
CA ALA A 155 -11.78 -15.15 -33.17
C ALA A 155 -13.08 -14.67 -33.88
N ASP A 156 -13.15 -13.38 -34.20
CA ASP A 156 -14.31 -12.81 -34.95
C ASP A 156 -14.33 -13.26 -36.43
N LYS A 157 -13.16 -13.52 -37.03
CA LYS A 157 -13.07 -14.09 -38.38
C LYS A 157 -13.48 -15.55 -38.45
N ASP A 158 -13.22 -16.31 -37.38
CA ASP A 158 -13.51 -17.75 -37.31
C ASP A 158 -14.97 -18.06 -36.96
N ASN A 159 -15.74 -17.06 -36.51
CA ASN A 159 -17.16 -17.18 -36.16
C ASN A 159 -17.99 -16.00 -36.73
N PRO A 160 -18.10 -15.85 -38.05
CA PRO A 160 -18.97 -14.84 -38.66
C PRO A 160 -20.43 -15.22 -38.38
N LEU A 161 -21.20 -14.27 -37.79
CA LEU A 161 -22.66 -14.37 -37.58
C LEU A 161 -23.42 -14.59 -38.86
#